data_e3c57882cd42ef2efb876dab2ff6fc84
#
_entry.id   e3c57882cd42ef2efb876dab2ff6fc84
#
_cell.length_a   1.000
_cell.length_b   1.000
_cell.length_c   1.000
_cell.angle_alpha   90.00
_cell.angle_beta   90.00
_cell.angle_gamma   90.00
#
_symmetry.space_group_name_H-M   'P 1'
#
loop_
_entity.id
_entity.type
_entity.pdbx_description
1 polymer ?
#
loop_
_entity_poly.entity_id
_entity_poly.type
_entity_poly.pdbx_seq_one_letter_code
_entity_poly.pdbx_strand_id
1 'polypeptide(L)'
;QQRPSDRYEKYFKQDVAPWKKGKKILVLPPTNAIANFFNVEDWLDQTIKTLKQNTDRVIDVREKPYNPTIETDHVGATVKVDRPTVHKAKINWHDYHATVTYNSNTMVASLTNGVPVFCDPQNSAAAPISETNFSKIETPKYGDRIALFSSLAYNNWTLEEMANGTAWSMLNES
;
A
#
# COMPACT_ATOMS: atom_id res chain seq x y z
N GLN A 1 -8.80 10.89 13.24
CA GLN A 1 -9.71 10.49 14.33
C GLN A 1 -9.73 8.97 14.45
N GLN A 2 -9.52 8.42 15.64
CA GLN A 2 -9.60 6.98 15.87
C GLN A 2 -11.07 6.56 15.82
N ARG A 3 -11.42 5.62 14.93
CA ARG A 3 -12.77 5.08 14.80
C ARG A 3 -12.92 3.81 15.63
N PRO A 4 -14.15 3.49 16.14
CA PRO A 4 -14.44 2.23 16.82
C PRO A 4 -14.14 1.00 15.93
N SER A 5 -13.91 -0.17 16.55
CA SER A 5 -13.59 -1.41 15.83
C SER A 5 -14.82 -2.19 15.35
N ASP A 6 -16.02 -1.77 15.73
CA ASP A 6 -17.29 -2.47 15.48
C ASP A 6 -17.52 -2.83 14.01
N ARG A 7 -17.30 -1.89 13.08
CA ARG A 7 -17.42 -2.14 11.64
C ARG A 7 -16.34 -3.08 11.12
N TYR A 8 -15.09 -2.90 11.60
CA TYR A 8 -14.01 -3.81 11.24
C TYR A 8 -14.32 -5.24 11.71
N GLU A 9 -14.73 -5.41 12.94
CA GLU A 9 -15.06 -6.72 13.50
C GLU A 9 -16.24 -7.38 12.79
N LYS A 10 -17.25 -6.61 12.41
CA LYS A 10 -18.45 -7.13 11.76
C LYS A 10 -18.21 -7.54 10.29
N TYR A 11 -17.47 -6.74 9.52
CA TYR A 11 -17.44 -6.89 8.06
C TYR A 11 -16.07 -7.29 7.49
N PHE A 12 -14.98 -6.98 8.20
CA PHE A 12 -13.62 -7.06 7.64
C PHE A 12 -12.63 -7.84 8.51
N LYS A 13 -13.08 -8.32 9.68
CA LYS A 13 -12.18 -9.02 10.61
C LYS A 13 -11.45 -10.17 9.92
N GLN A 14 -10.15 -10.15 10.05
CA GLN A 14 -9.25 -11.17 9.56
C GLN A 14 -8.14 -11.41 10.57
N ASP A 15 -7.51 -12.58 10.50
CA ASP A 15 -6.35 -12.89 11.32
C ASP A 15 -5.18 -11.98 10.94
N VAL A 16 -4.66 -11.25 11.91
CA VAL A 16 -3.52 -10.36 11.74
C VAL A 16 -2.28 -11.07 12.28
N ALA A 17 -1.38 -11.44 11.36
CA ALA A 17 -0.16 -12.16 11.73
C ALA A 17 0.77 -11.31 12.62
N PRO A 18 1.54 -11.93 13.54
CA PRO A 18 2.59 -11.23 14.27
C PRO A 18 3.57 -10.55 13.31
N TRP A 19 4.23 -9.49 13.79
CA TRP A 19 5.25 -8.81 13.02
C TRP A 19 6.39 -9.75 12.64
N LYS A 20 6.82 -9.70 11.38
CA LYS A 20 7.84 -10.57 10.78
C LYS A 20 9.17 -9.83 10.60
N LYS A 21 10.24 -10.61 10.52
CA LYS A 21 11.59 -10.12 10.26
C LYS A 21 12.16 -10.85 9.04
N GLY A 22 11.64 -10.52 7.86
CA GLY A 22 12.18 -11.04 6.60
C GLY A 22 13.52 -10.39 6.21
N LYS A 23 14.05 -10.78 5.05
CA LYS A 23 15.37 -10.33 4.59
C LYS A 23 15.31 -9.33 3.44
N LYS A 24 14.22 -9.33 2.68
CA LYS A 24 14.06 -8.52 1.46
C LYS A 24 13.18 -7.30 1.70
N ILE A 25 13.21 -6.37 0.76
CA ILE A 25 12.30 -5.23 0.69
C ILE A 25 11.42 -5.40 -0.53
N LEU A 26 10.10 -5.25 -0.35
CA LEU A 26 9.14 -5.23 -1.44
C LEU A 26 8.79 -3.78 -1.78
N VAL A 27 9.06 -3.36 -3.01
CA VAL A 27 8.68 -2.03 -3.51
C VAL A 27 7.47 -2.16 -4.42
N LEU A 28 6.43 -1.39 -4.12
CA LEU A 28 5.16 -1.33 -4.85
C LEU A 28 5.00 0.09 -5.41
N PRO A 29 5.45 0.36 -6.63
CA PRO A 29 5.36 1.69 -7.23
C PRO A 29 3.90 2.10 -7.49
N PRO A 30 3.62 3.42 -7.62
CA PRO A 30 2.36 3.90 -8.13
C PRO A 30 2.14 3.40 -9.56
N THR A 31 0.88 3.31 -9.99
CA THR A 31 0.58 3.11 -11.43
C THR A 31 0.93 4.38 -12.20
N ASN A 32 1.16 4.26 -13.52
CA ASN A 32 1.46 5.42 -14.36
C ASN A 32 0.40 6.53 -14.23
N ALA A 33 -0.88 6.15 -14.14
CA ALA A 33 -1.96 7.13 -13.96
C ALA A 33 -1.84 7.90 -12.64
N ILE A 34 -1.49 7.22 -11.56
CA ILE A 34 -1.25 7.85 -10.25
C ILE A 34 0.03 8.68 -10.27
N ALA A 35 1.10 8.15 -10.86
CA ALA A 35 2.37 8.86 -10.96
C ALA A 35 2.21 10.19 -11.73
N ASN A 36 1.53 10.15 -12.87
CA ASN A 36 1.25 11.35 -13.68
C ASN A 36 0.32 12.33 -12.95
N PHE A 37 -0.72 11.84 -12.26
CA PHE A 37 -1.66 12.69 -11.53
C PHE A 37 -0.99 13.48 -10.41
N PHE A 38 -0.05 12.86 -9.70
CA PHE A 38 0.66 13.47 -8.59
C PHE A 38 2.03 14.07 -8.97
N ASN A 39 2.43 13.99 -10.25
CA ASN A 39 3.74 14.41 -10.76
C ASN A 39 4.91 13.73 -10.03
N VAL A 40 4.83 12.41 -9.90
CA VAL A 40 5.81 11.58 -9.20
C VAL A 40 6.31 10.42 -10.09
N GLU A 41 6.52 10.68 -11.36
CA GLU A 41 6.95 9.69 -12.35
C GLU A 41 8.32 9.10 -12.03
N ASP A 42 9.16 9.85 -11.35
CA ASP A 42 10.49 9.44 -10.90
C ASP A 42 10.51 8.75 -9.51
N TRP A 43 9.33 8.58 -8.89
CA TRP A 43 9.22 8.05 -7.52
C TRP A 43 9.95 6.72 -7.34
N LEU A 44 9.83 5.79 -8.29
CA LEU A 44 10.48 4.49 -8.20
C LEU A 44 12.01 4.62 -8.20
N ASP A 45 12.56 5.42 -9.10
CA ASP A 45 14.01 5.60 -9.23
C ASP A 45 14.59 6.30 -7.99
N GLN A 46 13.93 7.32 -7.48
CA GLN A 46 14.31 8.01 -6.26
C GLN A 46 14.22 7.09 -5.03
N THR A 47 13.16 6.28 -4.96
CA THR A 47 12.97 5.29 -3.89
C THR A 47 14.09 4.25 -3.90
N ILE A 48 14.38 3.64 -5.05
CA ILE A 48 15.45 2.63 -5.19
C ILE A 48 16.80 3.25 -4.83
N LYS A 49 17.09 4.47 -5.28
CA LYS A 49 18.32 5.19 -4.93
C LYS A 49 18.44 5.37 -3.42
N THR A 50 17.38 5.85 -2.77
CA THR A 50 17.35 6.04 -1.31
C THR A 50 17.55 4.73 -0.56
N LEU A 51 16.86 3.68 -0.97
CA LEU A 51 16.99 2.37 -0.34
C LEU A 51 18.41 1.82 -0.46
N LYS A 52 19.01 1.84 -1.65
CA LYS A 52 20.40 1.37 -1.87
C LYS A 52 21.45 2.12 -1.07
N GLN A 53 21.20 3.34 -0.68
CA GLN A 53 22.09 4.11 0.19
C GLN A 53 21.97 3.74 1.67
N ASN A 54 20.88 3.07 2.08
CA ASN A 54 20.54 2.84 3.48
C ASN A 54 20.38 1.36 3.84
N THR A 55 20.52 0.43 2.90
CA THR A 55 20.45 -1.01 3.15
C THR A 55 21.14 -1.82 2.05
N ASP A 56 21.66 -2.99 2.46
CA ASP A 56 22.21 -4.01 1.55
C ASP A 56 21.18 -5.11 1.23
N ARG A 57 19.93 -4.95 1.67
CA ARG A 57 18.89 -5.95 1.43
C ARG A 57 18.52 -6.05 -0.05
N VAL A 58 18.14 -7.24 -0.49
CA VAL A 58 17.57 -7.44 -1.83
C VAL A 58 16.26 -6.68 -1.95
N ILE A 59 16.10 -5.96 -3.03
CA ILE A 59 14.92 -5.17 -3.35
C ILE A 59 14.17 -5.84 -4.50
N ASP A 60 12.97 -6.32 -4.19
CA ASP A 60 12.04 -6.86 -5.19
C ASP A 60 11.04 -5.75 -5.57
N VAL A 61 10.92 -5.44 -6.85
CA VAL A 61 9.94 -4.47 -7.36
C VAL A 61 8.75 -5.22 -7.95
N ARG A 62 7.54 -4.89 -7.51
CA ARG A 62 6.31 -5.46 -8.05
C ARG A 62 5.39 -4.35 -8.55
N GLU A 63 5.31 -4.22 -9.85
CA GLU A 63 4.37 -3.34 -10.52
C GLU A 63 2.98 -3.98 -10.60
N LYS A 64 1.92 -3.17 -10.65
CA LYS A 64 0.59 -3.67 -10.97
C LYS A 64 0.58 -4.19 -12.40
N PRO A 65 -0.10 -5.33 -12.68
CA PRO A 65 -0.23 -5.79 -14.05
C PRO A 65 -0.94 -4.73 -14.88
N TYR A 66 -0.34 -4.40 -16.03
CA TYR A 66 -0.99 -3.59 -17.04
C TYR A 66 -2.23 -4.33 -17.53
N ASN A 67 -3.39 -3.66 -17.56
CA ASN A 67 -4.59 -4.22 -18.17
C ASN A 67 -4.65 -3.77 -19.64
N PRO A 68 -4.31 -4.65 -20.60
CA PRO A 68 -4.25 -4.28 -22.01
C PRO A 68 -5.61 -3.91 -22.63
N THR A 69 -6.70 -4.08 -21.92
CA THR A 69 -8.06 -3.73 -22.40
C THR A 69 -8.37 -2.24 -22.29
N ILE A 70 -7.48 -1.42 -21.75
CA ILE A 70 -7.58 0.04 -21.75
C ILE A 70 -6.34 0.60 -22.45
N GLU A 71 -6.12 0.21 -23.71
CA GLU A 71 -5.31 1.01 -24.62
C GLU A 71 -6.15 2.21 -25.06
N THR A 72 -6.12 3.27 -24.29
CA THR A 72 -6.44 4.58 -24.85
C THR A 72 -5.19 5.05 -25.58
N ASP A 73 -5.31 5.14 -26.92
CA ASP A 73 -4.36 5.75 -27.82
C ASP A 73 -4.08 7.22 -27.44
N HIS A 74 -3.32 7.44 -26.40
CA HIS A 74 -2.75 8.74 -26.13
C HIS A 74 -1.26 8.59 -25.85
N VAL A 75 -0.50 8.87 -26.90
CA VAL A 75 0.95 8.95 -26.99
C VAL A 75 1.66 7.60 -27.18
N GLY A 76 1.89 7.28 -28.44
CA GLY A 76 2.73 6.17 -28.89
C GLY A 76 4.16 6.21 -28.35
N ALA A 77 4.38 5.49 -27.28
CA ALA A 77 5.69 4.97 -26.93
C ALA A 77 5.47 3.74 -26.04
N THR A 78 5.45 2.57 -26.66
CA THR A 78 5.56 1.30 -25.95
C THR A 78 6.99 1.16 -25.43
N VAL A 79 7.28 1.65 -24.25
CA VAL A 79 8.51 1.30 -23.57
C VAL A 79 8.29 -0.10 -23.00
N LYS A 80 8.77 -1.11 -23.71
CA LYS A 80 8.97 -2.44 -23.13
C LYS A 80 10.06 -2.34 -22.07
N VAL A 81 9.64 -2.17 -20.83
CA VAL A 81 10.55 -2.32 -19.71
C VAL A 81 10.72 -3.82 -19.49
N ASP A 82 11.84 -4.36 -19.95
CA ASP A 82 12.28 -5.73 -19.70
C ASP A 82 12.76 -5.83 -18.24
N ARG A 83 11.80 -5.80 -17.33
CA ARG A 83 12.03 -6.11 -15.91
C ARG A 83 11.33 -7.43 -15.62
N PRO A 84 11.95 -8.38 -14.89
CA PRO A 84 11.28 -9.62 -14.51
C PRO A 84 10.11 -9.26 -13.59
N THR A 85 8.95 -9.12 -14.20
CA THR A 85 7.71 -8.78 -13.52
C THR A 85 7.16 -10.05 -12.88
N VAL A 86 7.26 -10.16 -11.57
CA VAL A 86 6.64 -11.23 -10.76
C VAL A 86 5.12 -10.97 -10.68
N HIS A 87 4.46 -10.75 -11.81
CA HIS A 87 3.08 -10.24 -11.87
C HIS A 87 2.00 -11.24 -11.46
N LYS A 88 2.27 -12.54 -11.44
CA LYS A 88 1.27 -13.58 -11.15
C LYS A 88 1.56 -14.42 -9.92
N ALA A 89 2.75 -14.35 -9.34
CA ALA A 89 3.08 -15.13 -8.16
C ALA A 89 2.46 -14.53 -6.90
N LYS A 90 1.92 -15.41 -6.06
CA LYS A 90 1.50 -15.03 -4.70
C LYS A 90 2.71 -14.50 -3.94
N ILE A 91 2.53 -13.38 -3.24
CA ILE A 91 3.59 -12.80 -2.41
C ILE A 91 3.85 -13.74 -1.23
N ASN A 92 5.10 -14.18 -1.06
CA ASN A 92 5.54 -14.85 0.15
C ASN A 92 5.95 -13.80 1.18
N TRP A 93 5.03 -13.39 2.04
CA TRP A 93 5.24 -12.34 3.04
C TRP A 93 6.34 -12.66 4.06
N HIS A 94 6.75 -13.92 4.22
CA HIS A 94 7.84 -14.30 5.11
C HIS A 94 9.22 -13.83 4.62
N ASP A 95 9.36 -13.55 3.33
CA ASP A 95 10.62 -13.11 2.75
C ASP A 95 10.93 -11.64 3.07
N TYR A 96 9.91 -10.85 3.40
CA TYR A 96 10.03 -9.39 3.45
C TYR A 96 10.23 -8.82 4.85
N HIS A 97 11.23 -7.94 4.96
CA HIS A 97 11.50 -7.08 6.11
C HIS A 97 10.54 -5.91 6.17
N ALA A 98 10.27 -5.31 5.03
CA ALA A 98 9.37 -4.18 4.87
C ALA A 98 8.78 -4.12 3.47
N THR A 99 7.64 -3.46 3.34
CA THR A 99 7.04 -3.04 2.07
C THR A 99 7.15 -1.53 1.94
N VAL A 100 7.61 -1.06 0.79
CA VAL A 100 7.71 0.38 0.46
C VAL A 100 6.74 0.70 -0.66
N THR A 101 5.89 1.68 -0.49
CA THR A 101 4.88 2.04 -1.49
C THR A 101 4.57 3.54 -1.48
N TYR A 102 4.09 4.06 -2.60
CA TYR A 102 3.48 5.38 -2.64
C TYR A 102 2.13 5.35 -1.93
N ASN A 103 1.15 4.64 -2.50
CA ASN A 103 -0.22 4.55 -1.97
C ASN A 103 -0.95 3.23 -2.33
N SER A 104 -0.22 2.15 -2.56
CA SER A 104 -0.85 0.89 -2.99
C SER A 104 -1.71 0.25 -1.90
N ASN A 105 -2.93 -0.14 -2.22
CA ASN A 105 -3.81 -0.90 -1.32
C ASN A 105 -3.22 -2.27 -0.89
N THR A 106 -2.21 -2.78 -1.59
CA THR A 106 -1.46 -3.99 -1.17
C THR A 106 -0.78 -3.81 0.20
N MET A 107 -0.62 -2.56 0.67
CA MET A 107 -0.15 -2.27 2.03
C MET A 107 -1.05 -2.91 3.11
N VAL A 108 -2.36 -3.02 2.89
CA VAL A 108 -3.28 -3.69 3.83
C VAL A 108 -2.90 -5.17 3.96
N ALA A 109 -2.66 -5.85 2.84
CA ALA A 109 -2.20 -7.24 2.85
C ALA A 109 -0.82 -7.39 3.51
N SER A 110 0.10 -6.46 3.28
CA SER A 110 1.41 -6.40 3.95
C SER A 110 1.23 -6.35 5.47
N LEU A 111 0.48 -5.37 5.96
CA LEU A 111 0.20 -5.16 7.38
C LEU A 111 -0.52 -6.36 8.01
N THR A 112 -1.52 -6.92 7.33
CA THR A 112 -2.24 -8.13 7.79
C THR A 112 -1.30 -9.31 7.96
N ASN A 113 -0.35 -9.46 7.04
CA ASN A 113 0.64 -10.55 7.08
C ASN A 113 1.87 -10.25 7.97
N GLY A 114 1.87 -9.16 8.73
CA GLY A 114 2.90 -8.83 9.69
C GLY A 114 4.17 -8.22 9.08
N VAL A 115 4.08 -7.62 7.90
CA VAL A 115 5.19 -6.90 7.27
C VAL A 115 4.94 -5.40 7.41
N PRO A 116 5.85 -4.63 8.06
CA PRO A 116 5.68 -3.19 8.23
C PRO A 116 5.76 -2.45 6.91
N VAL A 117 5.14 -1.29 6.86
CA VAL A 117 5.00 -0.47 5.64
C VAL A 117 5.74 0.84 5.79
N PHE A 118 6.40 1.24 4.71
CA PHE A 118 6.92 2.59 4.45
C PHE A 118 6.08 3.20 3.32
N CYS A 119 5.58 4.40 3.49
CA CYS A 119 4.67 4.98 2.51
C CYS A 119 4.76 6.49 2.42
N ASP A 120 4.14 7.05 1.38
CA ASP A 120 4.00 8.49 1.25
C ASP A 120 3.18 9.08 2.43
N PRO A 121 3.64 10.18 3.05
CA PRO A 121 3.00 10.75 4.24
C PRO A 121 1.63 11.36 3.97
N GLN A 122 1.34 11.81 2.76
CA GLN A 122 0.13 12.56 2.42
C GLN A 122 -0.89 11.70 1.66
N ASN A 123 -0.41 10.78 0.83
CA ASN A 123 -1.25 10.06 -0.14
C ASN A 123 -1.51 8.59 0.22
N SER A 124 -0.99 8.13 1.37
CA SER A 124 -1.20 6.76 1.83
C SER A 124 -2.05 6.70 3.09
N ALA A 125 -3.10 5.88 3.07
CA ALA A 125 -3.94 5.64 4.23
C ALA A 125 -3.19 4.96 5.40
N ALA A 126 -2.06 4.31 5.15
CA ALA A 126 -1.23 3.69 6.19
C ALA A 126 -0.27 4.67 6.88
N ALA A 127 -0.12 5.91 6.40
CA ALA A 127 0.83 6.88 6.92
C ALA A 127 0.77 7.07 8.45
N PRO A 128 -0.40 7.10 9.12
CA PRO A 128 -0.46 7.29 10.57
C PRO A 128 0.27 6.22 11.38
N ILE A 129 0.33 4.99 10.88
CA ILE A 129 0.94 3.85 11.57
C ILE A 129 2.25 3.37 10.97
N SER A 130 2.69 3.98 9.86
CA SER A 130 3.86 3.59 9.07
C SER A 130 5.03 4.56 9.26
N GLU A 131 6.21 4.17 8.84
CA GLU A 131 7.33 5.08 8.66
C GLU A 131 7.22 5.74 7.27
N THR A 132 7.51 7.02 7.20
CA THR A 132 7.42 7.80 5.95
C THR A 132 8.79 8.24 5.43
N ASN A 133 9.82 8.10 6.23
CA ASN A 133 11.20 8.36 5.82
C ASN A 133 11.88 7.06 5.37
N PHE A 134 12.05 6.88 4.08
CA PHE A 134 12.63 5.66 3.49
C PHE A 134 14.11 5.44 3.84
N SER A 135 14.83 6.48 4.29
CA SER A 135 16.20 6.32 4.81
C SER A 135 16.25 5.47 6.09
N LYS A 136 15.14 5.35 6.80
CA LYS A 136 15.01 4.53 8.01
C LYS A 136 14.61 3.09 7.76
N ILE A 137 14.88 2.57 6.56
CA ILE A 137 14.39 1.26 6.11
C ILE A 137 14.76 0.10 7.05
N GLU A 138 15.86 0.19 7.78
CA GLU A 138 16.29 -0.82 8.76
C GLU A 138 15.56 -0.71 10.11
N THR A 139 14.86 0.39 10.37
CA THR A 139 14.14 0.66 11.62
C THR A 139 12.66 0.96 11.36
N PRO A 140 11.88 -0.02 10.87
CA PRO A 140 10.48 0.20 10.56
C PRO A 140 9.65 0.53 11.80
N LYS A 141 8.58 1.29 11.60
CA LYS A 141 7.57 1.58 12.62
C LYS A 141 6.56 0.44 12.69
N TYR A 142 6.24 -0.01 13.90
CA TYR A 142 5.26 -1.04 14.18
C TYR A 142 4.03 -0.44 14.85
N GLY A 143 3.16 0.17 14.02
CA GLY A 143 1.98 0.89 14.52
C GLY A 143 0.79 -0.02 14.81
N ASP A 144 -0.28 0.57 15.35
CA ASP A 144 -1.52 -0.13 15.66
C ASP A 144 -2.35 -0.40 14.39
N ARG A 145 -2.24 -1.63 13.90
CA ARG A 145 -2.93 -2.10 12.69
C ARG A 145 -4.43 -2.18 12.86
N ILE A 146 -4.92 -2.52 14.07
CA ILE A 146 -6.35 -2.62 14.32
C ILE A 146 -6.99 -1.23 14.28
N ALA A 147 -6.34 -0.22 14.83
CA ALA A 147 -6.80 1.17 14.72
C ALA A 147 -6.87 1.63 13.26
N LEU A 148 -5.88 1.29 12.43
CA LEU A 148 -5.91 1.58 11.00
C LEU A 148 -7.07 0.86 10.31
N PHE A 149 -7.21 -0.46 10.50
CA PHE A 149 -8.24 -1.26 9.85
C PHE A 149 -9.65 -0.83 10.27
N SER A 150 -9.83 -0.44 11.53
CA SER A 150 -11.07 0.16 12.02
C SER A 150 -11.39 1.46 11.28
N SER A 151 -10.41 2.34 11.12
CA SER A 151 -10.59 3.59 10.36
C SER A 151 -10.91 3.34 8.88
N LEU A 152 -10.24 2.35 8.25
CA LEU A 152 -10.54 1.97 6.86
C LEU A 152 -11.93 1.37 6.71
N ALA A 153 -12.44 0.64 7.70
CA ALA A 153 -13.78 0.07 7.68
C ALA A 153 -14.87 1.13 7.63
N TYR A 154 -14.63 2.31 8.22
CA TYR A 154 -15.54 3.45 8.15
C TYR A 154 -15.49 4.24 6.82
N ASN A 155 -14.61 3.85 5.91
CA ASN A 155 -14.59 4.36 4.53
C ASN A 155 -15.19 3.36 3.52
N ASN A 156 -15.79 2.27 3.99
CA ASN A 156 -16.40 1.24 3.16
C ASN A 156 -17.84 0.99 3.63
N TRP A 157 -18.79 1.10 2.70
CA TRP A 157 -20.22 1.03 2.98
C TRP A 157 -20.87 -0.06 2.15
N THR A 158 -21.83 -0.77 2.75
CA THR A 158 -22.67 -1.73 2.02
C THR A 158 -23.71 -0.99 1.18
N LEU A 159 -24.24 -1.66 0.16
CA LEU A 159 -25.32 -1.09 -0.65
C LEU A 159 -26.56 -0.76 0.18
N GLU A 160 -26.86 -1.55 1.22
CA GLU A 160 -27.96 -1.30 2.14
C GLU A 160 -27.75 -0.02 2.94
N GLU A 161 -26.54 0.19 3.49
CA GLU A 161 -26.17 1.40 4.23
C GLU A 161 -26.17 2.65 3.36
N MET A 162 -25.84 2.50 2.07
CA MET A 162 -25.96 3.59 1.09
C MET A 162 -27.43 3.90 0.80
N ALA A 163 -28.24 2.87 0.60
CA ALA A 163 -29.65 3.02 0.25
C ALA A 163 -30.51 3.61 1.39
N ASN A 164 -30.22 3.26 2.64
CA ASN A 164 -30.97 3.72 3.81
C ASN A 164 -30.43 5.05 4.42
N GLY A 165 -29.40 5.64 3.83
CA GLY A 165 -28.84 6.93 4.26
C GLY A 165 -27.82 6.83 5.40
N THR A 166 -27.53 5.66 5.95
CA THR A 166 -26.55 5.48 7.03
C THR A 166 -25.17 5.99 6.62
N ALA A 167 -24.71 5.63 5.42
CA ALA A 167 -23.42 6.08 4.90
C ALA A 167 -23.34 7.62 4.82
N TRP A 168 -24.41 8.26 4.38
CA TRP A 168 -24.48 9.71 4.27
C TRP A 168 -24.40 10.40 5.64
N SER A 169 -25.18 9.92 6.62
CA SER A 169 -25.15 10.49 7.98
C SER A 169 -23.77 10.42 8.60
N MET A 170 -23.11 9.25 8.50
CA MET A 170 -21.77 9.04 9.07
C MET A 170 -20.68 9.89 8.39
N LEU A 171 -20.80 10.16 7.11
CA LEU A 171 -19.84 11.02 6.37
C LEU A 171 -20.00 12.50 6.73
N ASN A 172 -21.19 12.94 7.15
CA ASN A 172 -21.44 14.33 7.55
C ASN A 172 -21.15 14.62 9.03
N GLU A 173 -20.92 13.59 9.86
CA GLU A 173 -20.55 13.73 11.27
C GLU A 173 -19.03 13.82 11.50
N SER A 174 -18.21 13.80 10.43
CA SER A 174 -16.73 13.73 10.49
C SER A 174 -16.02 15.07 10.29
#